data_967cbda1b794f0f8871a12bb1fef2d53
#
_entry.id   967cbda1b794f0f8871a12bb1fef2d53
#
_cell.length_a   1.000
_cell.length_b   1.000
_cell.length_c   1.000
_cell.angle_alpha   90.00
_cell.angle_beta   90.00
_cell.angle_gamma   90.00
#
_symmetry.space_group_name_H-M   'P 1'
#
loop_
_entity.id
_entity.type
_entity.pdbx_description
1 polymer ?
#
loop_
_entity_poly.entity_id
_entity_poly.type
_entity_poly.pdbx_seq_one_letter_code
_entity_poly.pdbx_strand_id
1 'polypeptide(L)'
;MPKYKPRHPGGMTIVTTPSMAPMAKQAHEILESKIKKKSIGYAEIKYDSFSRCEVLPIIQGNVRGKHVYLFLDFNGNDWMRDMFVSQLTISAIQDAGADKITLVIPTFPGQRQDRKDRSRVPISAKVVIQALTNFETVVHVITLDMHAEQLEAVFPRAPDHLPGFVIFAPWILETFHDRMDQVVIVCPDAGSVKRNQRLAKRVNVPLCFLEKNRKGRGDNDVIAIHGADVEGKICIVNDDLLDTSGTMAKSGVTLLDHGASEIHLTGTHPVFGGDAYETLAQTGHPVVVTDSLATREHDWLTVLPLAPYLAEAILQNNIEDGSVSSLILNGLPT
;
A
#
# COMPACT_ATOMS: atom_id res chain seq x y z
N MET A 1 -27.74 7.71 5.88
CA MET A 1 -26.34 7.79 6.36
C MET A 1 -26.35 7.78 7.88
N PRO A 2 -25.58 6.94 8.57
CA PRO A 2 -25.47 7.00 10.02
C PRO A 2 -24.96 8.38 10.44
N LYS A 3 -25.44 8.88 11.59
CA LYS A 3 -24.98 10.17 12.12
C LYS A 3 -23.50 10.00 12.53
N TYR A 4 -22.61 10.82 11.96
CA TYR A 4 -21.21 10.86 12.38
C TYR A 4 -21.11 11.15 13.88
N LYS A 5 -20.56 10.21 14.62
CA LYS A 5 -20.29 10.32 16.06
C LYS A 5 -18.82 9.95 16.27
N PRO A 6 -17.96 10.96 16.47
CA PRO A 6 -16.52 10.70 16.59
C PRO A 6 -16.21 9.93 17.87
N ARG A 7 -15.30 8.97 17.78
CA ARG A 7 -14.72 8.29 18.97
C ARG A 7 -13.93 9.23 19.86
N HIS A 8 -13.40 10.31 19.28
CA HIS A 8 -12.55 11.25 20.00
C HIS A 8 -13.27 12.61 20.16
N PRO A 9 -13.52 13.09 21.40
CA PRO A 9 -14.26 14.33 21.63
C PRO A 9 -13.55 15.59 21.14
N GLY A 10 -12.22 15.59 21.09
CA GLY A 10 -11.38 16.69 20.58
C GLY A 10 -11.40 16.84 19.04
N GLY A 11 -12.06 15.91 18.35
CA GLY A 11 -12.07 15.84 16.90
C GLY A 11 -10.77 15.26 16.32
N MET A 12 -10.64 15.29 14.99
CA MET A 12 -9.45 14.77 14.28
C MET A 12 -8.74 15.85 13.46
N THR A 13 -7.48 15.60 13.19
CA THR A 13 -6.63 16.42 12.32
C THR A 13 -5.79 15.49 11.43
N ILE A 14 -5.76 15.76 10.14
CA ILE A 14 -4.77 15.16 9.24
C ILE A 14 -3.50 15.97 9.33
N VAL A 15 -2.37 15.29 9.54
CA VAL A 15 -1.03 15.87 9.48
C VAL A 15 -0.23 15.08 8.45
N THR A 16 0.56 15.77 7.64
CA THR A 16 1.23 15.13 6.52
C THR A 16 2.66 15.62 6.31
N THR A 17 3.54 14.70 5.88
CA THR A 17 4.81 15.06 5.27
C THR A 17 4.59 15.80 3.95
N PRO A 18 5.53 16.61 3.46
CA PRO A 18 5.38 17.30 2.18
C PRO A 18 5.15 16.36 0.99
N SER A 19 5.81 15.21 0.98
CA SER A 19 5.69 14.19 -0.07
C SER A 19 4.30 13.55 -0.14
N MET A 20 3.64 13.39 1.01
CA MET A 20 2.28 12.82 1.11
C MET A 20 1.17 13.89 1.02
N ALA A 21 1.52 15.17 0.93
CA ALA A 21 0.55 16.26 0.95
C ALA A 21 -0.56 16.13 -0.13
N PRO A 22 -0.28 15.75 -1.39
CA PRO A 22 -1.33 15.58 -2.40
C PRO A 22 -2.36 14.53 -1.98
N MET A 23 -1.93 13.34 -1.57
CA MET A 23 -2.79 12.24 -1.12
C MET A 23 -3.56 12.62 0.15
N ALA A 24 -2.88 13.19 1.14
CA ALA A 24 -3.48 13.61 2.42
C ALA A 24 -4.53 14.71 2.22
N LYS A 25 -4.29 15.66 1.32
CA LYS A 25 -5.24 16.72 0.97
C LYS A 25 -6.49 16.17 0.31
N GLN A 26 -6.33 15.27 -0.65
CA GLN A 26 -7.46 14.60 -1.29
C GLN A 26 -8.28 13.78 -0.28
N ALA A 27 -7.61 13.03 0.61
CA ALA A 27 -8.27 12.29 1.68
C ALA A 27 -9.03 13.24 2.64
N HIS A 28 -8.44 14.40 2.99
CA HIS A 28 -9.08 15.43 3.81
C HIS A 28 -10.36 15.98 3.15
N GLU A 29 -10.31 16.34 1.87
CA GLU A 29 -11.46 16.85 1.11
C GLU A 29 -12.61 15.83 1.05
N ILE A 30 -12.28 14.55 0.84
CA ILE A 30 -13.27 13.45 0.87
C ILE A 30 -13.90 13.34 2.27
N LEU A 31 -13.10 13.37 3.33
CA LEU A 31 -13.60 13.31 4.69
C LEU A 31 -14.50 14.49 5.03
N GLU A 32 -14.12 15.73 4.68
CA GLU A 32 -14.96 16.92 4.89
C GLU A 32 -16.31 16.81 4.18
N SER A 33 -16.33 16.28 2.96
CA SER A 33 -17.57 16.06 2.20
C SER A 33 -18.54 15.09 2.89
N LYS A 34 -17.99 14.09 3.59
CA LYS A 34 -18.76 13.06 4.32
C LYS A 34 -19.20 13.50 5.72
N ILE A 35 -18.40 14.33 6.38
CA ILE A 35 -18.61 14.78 7.78
C ILE A 35 -19.20 16.20 7.79
N LYS A 36 -20.49 16.35 7.52
CA LYS A 36 -21.20 17.63 7.30
C LYS A 36 -21.20 18.62 8.49
N LYS A 37 -20.65 18.32 9.67
CA LYS A 37 -20.87 19.14 10.88
C LYS A 37 -19.64 19.64 11.64
N LYS A 38 -18.44 19.24 11.31
CA LYS A 38 -17.21 19.71 11.99
C LYS A 38 -16.09 19.83 10.97
N SER A 39 -15.38 20.94 10.98
CA SER A 39 -14.14 21.07 10.21
C SER A 39 -13.11 20.05 10.73
N ILE A 40 -12.59 19.24 9.84
CA ILE A 40 -11.44 18.37 10.10
C ILE A 40 -10.20 19.25 10.02
N GLY A 41 -9.31 19.16 11.01
CA GLY A 41 -8.04 19.90 10.94
C GLY A 41 -7.16 19.34 9.84
N TYR A 42 -6.38 20.22 9.22
CA TYR A 42 -5.32 19.86 8.27
C TYR A 42 -4.07 20.65 8.61
N ALA A 43 -2.92 20.00 8.58
CA ALA A 43 -1.63 20.63 8.79
C ALA A 43 -0.53 19.92 7.99
N GLU A 44 0.37 20.67 7.43
CA GLU A 44 1.58 20.17 6.80
C GLU A 44 2.77 20.29 7.74
N ILE A 45 3.76 19.45 7.54
CA ILE A 45 5.03 19.51 8.24
C ILE A 45 6.01 20.22 7.36
N LYS A 46 6.62 21.28 7.89
CA LYS A 46 7.78 21.92 7.29
C LYS A 46 9.04 21.35 7.93
N TYR A 47 10.04 21.03 7.14
CA TYR A 47 11.34 20.61 7.62
C TYR A 47 12.37 21.73 7.43
N ASP A 48 12.89 22.25 8.54
CA ASP A 48 14.10 23.08 8.51
C ASP A 48 15.33 22.18 8.70
N SER A 49 16.45 22.58 8.10
CA SER A 49 17.71 21.83 8.17
C SER A 49 18.81 22.70 8.73
N PHE A 50 19.59 22.10 9.63
CA PHE A 50 20.81 22.70 10.15
C PHE A 50 22.05 22.09 9.46
N SER A 51 23.23 22.62 9.80
CA SER A 51 24.50 22.02 9.38
C SER A 51 24.55 20.54 9.78
N ARG A 52 25.28 19.71 9.01
CA ARG A 52 25.40 18.25 9.20
C ARG A 52 24.10 17.46 9.03
N CYS A 53 23.17 17.96 8.20
CA CYS A 53 21.92 17.28 7.87
C CYS A 53 20.98 17.04 9.08
N GLU A 54 21.10 17.79 10.15
CA GLU A 54 20.12 17.80 11.23
C GLU A 54 18.80 18.37 10.72
N VAL A 55 17.69 17.67 11.03
CA VAL A 55 16.34 18.02 10.54
C VAL A 55 15.46 18.43 11.72
N LEU A 56 14.74 19.53 11.57
CA LEU A 56 13.76 20.01 12.54
C LEU A 56 12.35 19.97 11.91
N PRO A 57 11.47 19.05 12.31
CA PRO A 57 10.06 19.08 11.89
C PRO A 57 9.29 20.18 12.61
N ILE A 58 8.55 20.98 11.83
CA ILE A 58 7.71 22.08 12.32
C ILE A 58 6.28 21.84 11.85
N ILE A 59 5.34 21.64 12.77
CA ILE A 59 3.93 21.39 12.47
C ILE A 59 3.23 22.72 12.16
N GLN A 60 2.69 22.85 10.95
CA GLN A 60 2.04 24.07 10.47
C GLN A 60 0.53 24.11 10.83
N GLY A 61 0.17 23.74 12.08
CA GLY A 61 -1.22 23.74 12.52
C GLY A 61 -1.42 23.29 13.95
N ASN A 62 -2.67 23.33 14.40
CA ASN A 62 -3.04 22.98 15.79
C ASN A 62 -3.40 21.50 15.90
N VAL A 63 -2.65 20.76 16.71
CA VAL A 63 -2.87 19.33 17.02
C VAL A 63 -3.28 19.07 18.46
N ARG A 64 -3.28 20.12 19.34
CA ARG A 64 -3.52 19.97 20.77
C ARG A 64 -4.90 19.39 21.06
N GLY A 65 -4.94 18.32 21.87
CA GLY A 65 -6.15 17.63 22.28
C GLY A 65 -6.91 16.94 21.15
N LYS A 66 -6.26 16.65 20.02
CA LYS A 66 -6.88 16.01 18.85
C LYS A 66 -6.36 14.60 18.62
N HIS A 67 -7.15 13.81 17.89
CA HIS A 67 -6.67 12.58 17.28
C HIS A 67 -6.01 12.93 15.94
N VAL A 68 -4.72 12.73 15.84
CA VAL A 68 -3.92 13.03 14.65
C VAL A 68 -3.84 11.80 13.78
N TYR A 69 -4.16 11.93 12.49
CA TYR A 69 -3.85 10.96 11.45
C TYR A 69 -2.63 11.46 10.69
N LEU A 70 -1.48 10.87 10.99
CA LEU A 70 -0.18 11.28 10.45
C LEU A 70 0.18 10.47 9.21
N PHE A 71 0.14 11.12 8.05
CA PHE A 71 0.58 10.55 6.78
C PHE A 71 2.10 10.58 6.69
N LEU A 72 2.70 9.41 6.58
CA LEU A 72 4.13 9.19 6.45
C LEU A 72 4.44 8.33 5.23
N ASP A 73 5.53 8.65 4.56
CA ASP A 73 6.11 7.84 3.50
C ASP A 73 7.62 7.64 3.69
N PHE A 74 8.14 6.68 2.97
CA PHE A 74 9.55 6.30 3.01
C PHE A 74 10.06 6.16 1.56
N ASN A 75 9.72 7.15 0.74
CA ASN A 75 10.00 7.20 -0.69
C ASN A 75 11.42 7.69 -1.02
N GLY A 76 12.14 8.19 -0.03
CA GLY A 76 13.50 8.73 -0.23
C GLY A 76 14.52 7.65 -0.59
N ASN A 77 15.59 8.06 -1.26
CA ASN A 77 16.75 7.19 -1.50
C ASN A 77 17.42 6.71 -0.18
N ASP A 78 17.07 7.33 0.93
CA ASP A 78 17.55 7.01 2.28
C ASP A 78 16.36 6.85 3.24
N TRP A 79 15.67 5.72 3.12
CA TRP A 79 14.53 5.41 3.99
C TRP A 79 14.91 5.30 5.48
N MET A 80 16.20 5.05 5.81
CA MET A 80 16.65 5.05 7.21
C MET A 80 16.66 6.46 7.78
N ARG A 81 17.05 7.47 6.99
CA ARG A 81 16.93 8.88 7.36
C ARG A 81 15.46 9.26 7.54
N ASP A 82 14.59 8.84 6.62
CA ASP A 82 13.16 9.11 6.68
C ASP A 82 12.53 8.48 7.94
N MET A 83 13.01 7.31 8.35
CA MET A 83 12.64 6.66 9.62
C MET A 83 12.96 7.54 10.82
N PHE A 84 14.18 8.07 10.91
CA PHE A 84 14.57 8.93 12.04
C PHE A 84 13.81 10.25 12.02
N VAL A 85 13.63 10.86 10.85
CA VAL A 85 12.82 12.08 10.66
C VAL A 85 11.37 11.85 11.07
N SER A 86 10.81 10.67 10.77
CA SER A 86 9.45 10.30 11.20
C SER A 86 9.34 10.20 12.73
N GLN A 87 10.36 9.67 13.42
CA GLN A 87 10.39 9.64 14.89
C GLN A 87 10.43 11.04 15.49
N LEU A 88 11.26 11.95 14.94
CA LEU A 88 11.28 13.36 15.36
C LEU A 88 9.92 14.03 15.13
N THR A 89 9.27 13.71 14.03
CA THR A 89 7.94 14.24 13.69
C THR A 89 6.87 13.75 14.67
N ILE A 90 6.85 12.45 14.99
CA ILE A 90 5.94 11.88 15.99
C ILE A 90 6.16 12.54 17.35
N SER A 91 7.43 12.69 17.78
CA SER A 91 7.77 13.37 19.04
C SER A 91 7.26 14.82 19.05
N ALA A 92 7.48 15.59 17.98
CA ALA A 92 7.01 16.96 17.89
C ALA A 92 5.47 17.07 17.99
N ILE A 93 4.72 16.13 17.37
CA ILE A 93 3.26 16.08 17.47
C ILE A 93 2.81 15.73 18.90
N GLN A 94 3.48 14.77 19.54
CA GLN A 94 3.23 14.38 20.92
C GLN A 94 3.46 15.56 21.87
N ASP A 95 4.61 16.24 21.74
CA ASP A 95 4.99 17.38 22.60
C ASP A 95 4.09 18.61 22.37
N ALA A 96 3.52 18.76 21.16
CA ALA A 96 2.50 19.76 20.87
C ALA A 96 1.14 19.46 21.51
N GLY A 97 1.01 18.32 22.22
CA GLY A 97 -0.15 17.95 23.01
C GLY A 97 -1.25 17.26 22.22
N ALA A 98 -0.91 16.52 21.16
CA ALA A 98 -1.85 15.61 20.52
C ALA A 98 -2.28 14.52 21.51
N ASP A 99 -3.55 14.14 21.49
CA ASP A 99 -4.10 13.15 22.42
C ASP A 99 -3.83 11.72 21.94
N LYS A 100 -3.93 11.53 20.64
CA LYS A 100 -3.67 10.25 19.97
C LYS A 100 -3.06 10.49 18.59
N ILE A 101 -2.24 9.55 18.16
CA ILE A 101 -1.69 9.52 16.79
C ILE A 101 -2.03 8.16 16.18
N THR A 102 -2.66 8.18 15.02
CA THR A 102 -2.75 7.04 14.11
C THR A 102 -1.79 7.29 12.96
N LEU A 103 -0.83 6.41 12.76
CA LEU A 103 0.08 6.48 11.63
C LEU A 103 -0.61 5.96 10.38
N VAL A 104 -0.57 6.72 9.30
CA VAL A 104 -1.06 6.31 7.97
C VAL A 104 0.17 6.11 7.09
N ILE A 105 0.55 4.86 6.92
CA ILE A 105 1.77 4.45 6.20
C ILE A 105 1.36 3.48 5.09
N PRO A 106 1.07 3.97 3.87
CA PRO A 106 0.65 3.09 2.78
C PRO A 106 1.66 1.98 2.50
N THR A 107 2.94 2.32 2.39
CA THR A 107 4.02 1.36 2.19
C THR A 107 4.92 1.29 3.41
N PHE A 108 4.95 0.15 4.08
CA PHE A 108 5.75 -0.02 5.29
C PHE A 108 7.21 -0.35 4.94
N PRO A 109 8.21 0.44 5.41
CA PRO A 109 9.60 0.19 5.07
C PRO A 109 10.13 -1.09 5.74
N GLY A 110 11.05 -1.78 5.05
CA GLY A 110 11.68 -3.00 5.55
C GLY A 110 10.79 -4.25 5.59
N GLN A 111 9.54 -4.19 5.11
CA GLN A 111 8.54 -5.27 5.18
C GLN A 111 8.97 -6.59 4.49
N ARG A 112 9.89 -6.55 3.53
CA ARG A 112 10.44 -7.76 2.87
C ARG A 112 11.40 -8.56 3.75
N GLN A 113 11.86 -8.00 4.88
CA GLN A 113 12.73 -8.66 5.85
C GLN A 113 11.89 -9.03 7.09
N ASP A 114 10.86 -9.83 6.86
CA ASP A 114 9.85 -10.27 7.82
C ASP A 114 10.29 -11.46 8.69
N ARG A 115 11.36 -12.14 8.26
CA ARG A 115 11.90 -13.36 8.90
C ARG A 115 13.42 -13.43 8.74
N LYS A 116 14.03 -14.32 9.49
CA LYS A 116 15.46 -14.65 9.31
C LYS A 116 15.59 -15.68 8.19
N ASP A 117 16.18 -15.28 7.08
CA ASP A 117 16.56 -16.15 5.96
C ASP A 117 17.87 -16.93 6.23
N ARG A 118 18.66 -16.43 7.16
CA ARG A 118 19.95 -16.99 7.59
C ARG A 118 20.27 -16.64 9.03
N SER A 119 21.33 -17.24 9.59
CA SER A 119 21.79 -16.94 10.94
C SER A 119 22.38 -15.53 11.04
N ARG A 120 22.28 -14.90 12.22
CA ARG A 120 22.89 -13.61 12.58
C ARG A 120 22.42 -12.41 11.78
N VAL A 121 21.19 -12.44 11.24
CA VAL A 121 20.52 -11.31 10.62
C VAL A 121 19.36 -10.83 11.48
N PRO A 122 18.98 -9.53 11.43
CA PRO A 122 17.79 -9.03 12.10
C PRO A 122 16.51 -9.46 11.38
N ILE A 123 15.38 -9.23 12.02
CA ILE A 123 14.06 -9.10 11.35
C ILE A 123 13.82 -7.60 11.26
N SER A 124 14.18 -6.98 10.12
CA SER A 124 14.17 -5.52 9.99
C SER A 124 12.76 -4.94 10.13
N ALA A 125 11.74 -5.62 9.58
CA ALA A 125 10.35 -5.22 9.73
C ALA A 125 9.95 -5.04 11.21
N LYS A 126 10.39 -5.97 12.10
CA LYS A 126 10.14 -5.86 13.53
C LYS A 126 10.77 -4.60 14.13
N VAL A 127 12.03 -4.31 13.77
CA VAL A 127 12.75 -3.14 14.28
C VAL A 127 12.06 -1.86 13.88
N VAL A 128 11.64 -1.76 12.62
CA VAL A 128 10.93 -0.61 12.07
C VAL A 128 9.58 -0.40 12.76
N ILE A 129 8.78 -1.47 12.89
CA ILE A 129 7.49 -1.41 13.58
C ILE A 129 7.67 -0.88 15.00
N GLN A 130 8.62 -1.46 15.77
CA GLN A 130 8.89 -1.04 17.13
C GLN A 130 9.34 0.42 17.21
N ALA A 131 10.23 0.85 16.31
CA ALA A 131 10.75 2.21 16.30
C ALA A 131 9.67 3.27 16.01
N LEU A 132 8.67 2.97 15.19
CA LEU A 132 7.56 3.89 14.87
C LEU A 132 6.42 3.83 15.88
N THR A 133 6.23 2.70 16.55
CA THR A 133 5.09 2.49 17.47
C THR A 133 5.43 2.62 18.94
N ASN A 134 6.71 2.87 19.29
CA ASN A 134 7.16 3.02 20.68
C ASN A 134 6.99 4.45 21.22
N PHE A 135 5.92 5.14 20.83
CA PHE A 135 5.52 6.44 21.35
C PHE A 135 4.18 6.28 22.08
N GLU A 136 4.04 6.91 23.24
CA GLU A 136 2.89 6.74 24.11
C GLU A 136 1.57 7.16 23.42
N THR A 137 1.64 8.20 22.60
CA THR A 137 0.51 8.74 21.85
C THR A 137 0.18 7.94 20.58
N VAL A 138 1.12 7.10 20.06
CA VAL A 138 0.84 6.28 18.88
C VAL A 138 -0.03 5.09 19.28
N VAL A 139 -1.31 5.18 18.93
CA VAL A 139 -2.32 4.20 19.34
C VAL A 139 -2.68 3.21 18.25
N HIS A 140 -2.40 3.52 16.98
CA HIS A 140 -2.81 2.68 15.86
C HIS A 140 -1.99 2.95 14.60
N VAL A 141 -2.05 2.01 13.66
CA VAL A 141 -1.42 2.11 12.32
C VAL A 141 -2.43 1.69 11.26
N ILE A 142 -2.54 2.46 10.19
CA ILE A 142 -3.24 2.11 8.95
C ILE A 142 -2.16 1.89 7.90
N THR A 143 -2.13 0.72 7.29
CA THR A 143 -1.13 0.36 6.26
C THR A 143 -1.78 -0.47 5.15
N LEU A 144 -1.11 -0.55 4.00
CA LEU A 144 -1.63 -1.21 2.81
C LEU A 144 -0.78 -2.43 2.48
N ASP A 145 -1.44 -3.52 2.13
CA ASP A 145 -0.90 -4.72 1.46
C ASP A 145 0.49 -5.15 1.91
N MET A 146 0.68 -5.34 3.22
CA MET A 146 1.97 -5.76 3.78
C MET A 146 2.43 -7.06 3.13
N HIS A 147 3.72 -7.15 2.84
CA HIS A 147 4.34 -8.31 2.20
C HIS A 147 4.04 -9.64 2.92
N ALA A 148 3.95 -9.60 4.23
CA ALA A 148 3.66 -10.76 5.06
C ALA A 148 2.60 -10.44 6.12
N GLU A 149 1.42 -11.08 6.06
CA GLU A 149 0.32 -10.85 7.01
C GLU A 149 0.73 -11.13 8.47
N GLN A 150 1.68 -12.05 8.70
CA GLN A 150 2.17 -12.36 10.05
C GLN A 150 2.87 -11.19 10.73
N LEU A 151 3.28 -10.15 10.01
CA LEU A 151 3.81 -8.92 10.60
C LEU A 151 2.78 -8.17 11.46
N GLU A 152 1.48 -8.39 11.26
CA GLU A 152 0.43 -7.82 12.10
C GLU A 152 0.62 -8.16 13.58
N ALA A 153 1.15 -9.36 13.88
CA ALA A 153 1.42 -9.80 15.25
C ALA A 153 2.61 -9.08 15.93
N VAL A 154 3.40 -8.34 15.16
CA VAL A 154 4.56 -7.58 15.69
C VAL A 154 4.15 -6.21 16.22
N PHE A 155 3.02 -5.67 15.75
CA PHE A 155 2.50 -4.39 16.23
C PHE A 155 1.99 -4.51 17.66
N PRO A 156 2.15 -3.47 18.52
CA PRO A 156 1.59 -3.47 19.88
C PRO A 156 0.07 -3.64 19.92
N ARG A 157 -0.59 -3.18 18.87
CA ARG A 157 -2.01 -3.40 18.55
C ARG A 157 -2.11 -3.72 17.07
N ALA A 158 -2.93 -4.71 16.70
CA ALA A 158 -3.10 -5.08 15.31
C ALA A 158 -3.43 -3.83 14.45
N PRO A 159 -2.72 -3.62 13.35
CA PRO A 159 -2.96 -2.49 12.46
C PRO A 159 -4.25 -2.69 11.66
N ASP A 160 -4.80 -1.60 11.13
CA ASP A 160 -5.75 -1.69 10.01
C ASP A 160 -4.94 -2.00 8.74
N HIS A 161 -4.79 -3.29 8.45
CA HIS A 161 -4.12 -3.77 7.25
C HIS A 161 -5.10 -3.81 6.09
N LEU A 162 -4.98 -2.84 5.19
CA LEU A 162 -5.85 -2.68 4.04
C LEU A 162 -5.32 -3.52 2.86
N PRO A 163 -6.09 -4.49 2.33
CA PRO A 163 -5.63 -5.28 1.20
C PRO A 163 -5.76 -4.55 -0.13
N GLY A 164 -4.75 -4.67 -1.00
CA GLY A 164 -4.70 -4.03 -2.32
C GLY A 164 -5.84 -4.45 -3.26
N PHE A 165 -6.40 -5.65 -3.10
CA PHE A 165 -7.49 -6.12 -3.94
C PHE A 165 -8.73 -5.20 -3.92
N VAL A 166 -8.95 -4.43 -2.87
CA VAL A 166 -10.07 -3.48 -2.78
C VAL A 166 -9.92 -2.35 -3.80
N ILE A 167 -8.67 -2.04 -4.19
CA ILE A 167 -8.37 -1.03 -5.21
C ILE A 167 -8.41 -1.64 -6.61
N PHE A 168 -7.84 -2.83 -6.80
CA PHE A 168 -7.74 -3.44 -8.13
C PHE A 168 -9.08 -4.03 -8.62
N ALA A 169 -9.93 -4.54 -7.73
CA ALA A 169 -11.18 -5.16 -8.14
C ALA A 169 -12.13 -4.21 -8.90
N PRO A 170 -12.39 -2.97 -8.44
CA PRO A 170 -13.20 -2.01 -9.22
C PRO A 170 -12.57 -1.69 -10.59
N TRP A 171 -11.26 -1.49 -10.64
CA TRP A 171 -10.54 -1.23 -11.89
C TRP A 171 -10.70 -2.40 -12.88
N ILE A 172 -10.55 -3.66 -12.43
CA ILE A 172 -10.74 -4.85 -13.27
C ILE A 172 -12.18 -4.91 -13.80
N LEU A 173 -13.15 -4.74 -12.91
CA LEU A 173 -14.58 -4.80 -13.27
C LEU A 173 -14.99 -3.70 -14.26
N GLU A 174 -14.42 -2.51 -14.15
CA GLU A 174 -14.68 -1.40 -15.07
C GLU A 174 -13.97 -1.59 -16.40
N THR A 175 -12.69 -1.95 -16.38
CA THR A 175 -11.85 -2.08 -17.58
C THR A 175 -12.28 -3.24 -18.47
N PHE A 176 -12.71 -4.35 -17.87
CA PHE A 176 -12.99 -5.59 -18.60
C PHE A 176 -14.46 -6.00 -18.54
N HIS A 177 -15.38 -5.07 -18.21
CA HIS A 177 -16.80 -5.35 -17.99
C HIS A 177 -17.45 -6.23 -19.08
N ASP A 178 -17.07 -6.05 -20.35
CA ASP A 178 -17.60 -6.82 -21.50
C ASP A 178 -16.85 -8.14 -21.75
N ARG A 179 -15.72 -8.40 -21.08
CA ARG A 179 -14.80 -9.51 -21.34
C ARG A 179 -14.39 -10.25 -20.07
N MET A 180 -15.18 -10.18 -19.00
CA MET A 180 -14.86 -10.82 -17.71
C MET A 180 -14.70 -12.34 -17.81
N ASP A 181 -15.36 -12.99 -18.76
CA ASP A 181 -15.22 -14.43 -19.07
C ASP A 181 -13.85 -14.80 -19.65
N GLN A 182 -13.11 -13.83 -20.15
CA GLN A 182 -11.75 -13.98 -20.66
C GLN A 182 -10.69 -13.69 -19.61
N VAL A 183 -11.02 -13.07 -18.47
CA VAL A 183 -10.06 -12.63 -17.46
C VAL A 183 -9.61 -13.78 -16.58
N VAL A 184 -8.30 -13.88 -16.34
CA VAL A 184 -7.66 -14.79 -15.38
C VAL A 184 -6.71 -13.98 -14.49
N ILE A 185 -6.82 -14.16 -13.18
CA ILE A 185 -5.83 -13.62 -12.25
C ILE A 185 -4.62 -14.55 -12.19
N VAL A 186 -3.44 -14.00 -12.33
CA VAL A 186 -2.19 -14.75 -12.33
C VAL A 186 -1.34 -14.37 -11.13
N CYS A 187 -0.94 -15.37 -10.35
CA CYS A 187 0.03 -15.20 -9.28
C CYS A 187 1.45 -15.37 -9.86
N PRO A 188 2.35 -14.40 -9.72
CA PRO A 188 3.71 -14.52 -10.24
C PRO A 188 4.55 -15.58 -9.53
N ASP A 189 4.12 -16.03 -8.35
CA ASP A 189 4.69 -17.13 -7.58
C ASP A 189 3.68 -17.75 -6.62
N ALA A 190 4.08 -18.85 -5.95
CA ALA A 190 3.21 -19.55 -4.97
C ALA A 190 2.95 -18.72 -3.70
N GLY A 191 3.82 -17.77 -3.35
CA GLY A 191 3.66 -16.92 -2.16
C GLY A 191 2.50 -15.93 -2.28
N SER A 192 2.21 -15.49 -3.49
CA SER A 192 1.14 -14.52 -3.78
C SER A 192 -0.26 -15.16 -3.92
N VAL A 193 -0.38 -16.51 -3.90
CA VAL A 193 -1.65 -17.22 -4.15
C VAL A 193 -2.76 -16.81 -3.18
N LYS A 194 -2.51 -16.77 -1.87
CA LYS A 194 -3.54 -16.43 -0.87
C LYS A 194 -4.10 -15.01 -1.09
N ARG A 195 -3.24 -14.06 -1.43
CA ARG A 195 -3.63 -12.67 -1.74
C ARG A 195 -4.50 -12.64 -3.00
N ASN A 196 -4.06 -13.27 -4.05
CA ASN A 196 -4.72 -13.27 -5.35
C ASN A 196 -6.01 -14.07 -5.39
N GLN A 197 -6.17 -15.09 -4.54
CA GLN A 197 -7.46 -15.78 -4.34
C GLN A 197 -8.56 -14.82 -3.87
N ARG A 198 -8.23 -13.85 -3.01
CA ARG A 198 -9.18 -12.83 -2.55
C ARG A 198 -9.59 -11.91 -3.71
N LEU A 199 -8.64 -11.51 -4.55
CA LEU A 199 -8.91 -10.70 -5.75
C LEU A 199 -9.77 -11.47 -6.75
N ALA A 200 -9.37 -12.69 -7.13
CA ALA A 200 -10.08 -13.54 -8.07
C ALA A 200 -11.52 -13.82 -7.62
N LYS A 201 -11.71 -14.12 -6.32
CA LYS A 201 -13.04 -14.30 -5.73
C LYS A 201 -13.85 -13.00 -5.77
N ARG A 202 -13.24 -11.84 -5.54
CA ARG A 202 -13.93 -10.54 -5.52
C ARG A 202 -14.47 -10.16 -6.88
N VAL A 203 -13.72 -10.46 -7.95
CA VAL A 203 -14.12 -10.17 -9.34
C VAL A 203 -14.76 -11.36 -10.04
N ASN A 204 -14.88 -12.51 -9.35
CA ASN A 204 -15.50 -13.74 -9.83
C ASN A 204 -14.86 -14.30 -11.11
N VAL A 205 -13.54 -14.39 -11.15
CA VAL A 205 -12.79 -14.97 -12.28
C VAL A 205 -11.84 -16.08 -11.81
N PRO A 206 -11.41 -16.98 -12.71
CA PRO A 206 -10.44 -18.03 -12.38
C PRO A 206 -9.06 -17.47 -12.03
N LEU A 207 -8.23 -18.34 -11.44
CA LEU A 207 -6.87 -18.03 -10.98
C LEU A 207 -5.91 -19.12 -11.40
N CYS A 208 -4.70 -18.73 -11.81
CA CYS A 208 -3.55 -19.61 -11.95
C CYS A 208 -2.32 -19.04 -11.22
N PHE A 209 -1.30 -19.87 -11.03
CA PHE A 209 -0.02 -19.43 -10.48
C PHE A 209 1.15 -20.00 -11.26
N LEU A 210 2.25 -19.25 -11.27
CA LEU A 210 3.49 -19.59 -11.94
C LEU A 210 4.45 -20.25 -10.95
N GLU A 211 4.91 -21.47 -11.25
CA GLU A 211 5.91 -22.19 -10.46
C GLU A 211 7.26 -22.19 -11.18
N LYS A 212 8.29 -21.67 -10.50
CA LYS A 212 9.66 -21.68 -10.98
C LYS A 212 10.35 -22.99 -10.62
N ASN A 213 10.56 -23.85 -11.59
CA ASN A 213 11.37 -25.05 -11.40
C ASN A 213 12.84 -24.75 -11.70
N ARG A 214 13.65 -24.60 -10.65
CA ARG A 214 15.10 -24.45 -10.79
C ARG A 214 15.73 -25.81 -11.13
N LYS A 215 16.01 -26.06 -12.37
CA LYS A 215 16.86 -27.18 -12.82
C LYS A 215 18.30 -26.71 -12.81
N GLY A 216 19.07 -27.01 -11.75
CA GLY A 216 20.52 -26.90 -11.70
C GLY A 216 21.15 -25.51 -11.97
N ARG A 217 22.47 -25.38 -11.72
CA ARG A 217 23.25 -24.19 -12.12
C ARG A 217 23.46 -24.23 -13.64
N GLY A 218 22.77 -23.33 -14.37
CA GLY A 218 23.00 -23.10 -15.80
C GLY A 218 21.84 -23.42 -16.74
N ASP A 219 20.74 -24.03 -16.29
CA ASP A 219 19.55 -24.26 -17.13
C ASP A 219 18.56 -23.09 -17.02
N ASN A 220 17.88 -22.81 -18.14
CA ASN A 220 16.77 -21.85 -18.17
C ASN A 220 15.68 -22.27 -17.17
N ASP A 221 15.22 -21.31 -16.35
CA ASP A 221 14.11 -21.52 -15.42
C ASP A 221 12.88 -21.95 -16.22
N VAL A 222 12.43 -23.18 -16.09
CA VAL A 222 11.16 -23.63 -16.65
C VAL A 222 10.06 -23.14 -15.69
N ILE A 223 9.14 -22.34 -16.20
CA ILE A 223 7.97 -21.90 -15.44
C ILE A 223 6.80 -22.79 -15.82
N ALA A 224 6.24 -23.51 -14.85
CA ALA A 224 5.02 -24.26 -15.01
C ALA A 224 3.82 -23.38 -14.62
N ILE A 225 2.70 -23.51 -15.34
CA ILE A 225 1.44 -22.84 -15.02
C ILE A 225 0.52 -23.86 -14.38
N HIS A 226 -0.02 -23.52 -13.20
CA HIS A 226 -0.94 -24.36 -12.44
C HIS A 226 -2.26 -23.65 -12.19
N GLY A 227 -3.38 -24.31 -12.41
CA GLY A 227 -4.72 -23.77 -12.18
C GLY A 227 -5.47 -23.54 -13.47
N ALA A 228 -6.00 -22.33 -13.66
CA ALA A 228 -6.78 -21.99 -14.85
C ALA A 228 -5.92 -21.96 -16.13
N ASP A 229 -6.54 -22.31 -17.25
CA ASP A 229 -5.96 -22.16 -18.58
C ASP A 229 -5.81 -20.70 -18.94
N VAL A 230 -4.73 -20.35 -19.64
CA VAL A 230 -4.38 -18.98 -20.06
C VAL A 230 -4.48 -18.78 -21.57
N GLU A 231 -4.66 -19.84 -22.36
CA GLU A 231 -4.78 -19.76 -23.81
C GLU A 231 -5.98 -18.88 -24.24
N GLY A 232 -5.74 -17.85 -25.03
CA GLY A 232 -6.71 -16.87 -25.48
C GLY A 232 -7.25 -15.95 -24.38
N LYS A 233 -6.69 -15.97 -23.16
CA LYS A 233 -7.18 -15.21 -22.00
C LYS A 233 -6.44 -13.88 -21.83
N ILE A 234 -7.13 -12.99 -21.10
CA ILE A 234 -6.59 -11.74 -20.55
C ILE A 234 -6.00 -12.06 -19.19
N CYS A 235 -4.69 -12.03 -19.07
CA CYS A 235 -3.95 -12.40 -17.87
C CYS A 235 -3.59 -11.15 -17.04
N ILE A 236 -4.13 -11.06 -15.82
CA ILE A 236 -3.79 -10.00 -14.87
C ILE A 236 -2.81 -10.56 -13.85
N VAL A 237 -1.53 -10.26 -14.03
CA VAL A 237 -0.46 -10.68 -13.11
C VAL A 237 -0.42 -9.69 -11.96
N ASN A 238 -0.73 -10.14 -10.74
CA ASN A 238 -0.83 -9.25 -9.58
C ASN A 238 0.11 -9.64 -8.44
N ASP A 239 0.85 -8.64 -7.94
CA ASP A 239 1.77 -8.77 -6.80
C ASP A 239 1.58 -7.62 -5.79
N ASP A 240 2.21 -7.71 -4.61
CA ASP A 240 2.25 -6.62 -3.64
C ASP A 240 3.29 -5.56 -3.99
N LEU A 241 4.45 -5.98 -4.47
CA LEU A 241 5.61 -5.12 -4.72
C LEU A 241 6.13 -5.29 -6.15
N LEU A 242 6.20 -4.20 -6.89
CA LEU A 242 6.95 -4.12 -8.14
C LEU A 242 8.31 -3.46 -7.85
N ASP A 243 9.35 -4.28 -7.58
CA ASP A 243 10.71 -3.79 -7.31
C ASP A 243 11.52 -3.73 -8.61
N THR A 244 12.45 -4.63 -8.85
CA THR A 244 13.24 -4.69 -10.12
C THR A 244 12.42 -5.17 -11.30
N SER A 245 11.22 -5.65 -11.07
CA SER A 245 10.22 -6.09 -12.04
C SER A 245 10.62 -7.26 -12.95
N GLY A 246 11.80 -7.87 -12.72
CA GLY A 246 12.25 -9.02 -13.50
C GLY A 246 11.32 -10.24 -13.42
N THR A 247 10.67 -10.47 -12.27
CA THR A 247 9.65 -11.53 -12.10
C THR A 247 8.43 -11.24 -12.96
N MET A 248 7.95 -10.00 -12.95
CA MET A 248 6.77 -9.57 -13.72
C MET A 248 7.03 -9.69 -15.22
N ALA A 249 8.19 -9.21 -15.70
CA ALA A 249 8.58 -9.33 -17.09
C ALA A 249 8.66 -10.79 -17.56
N LYS A 250 9.29 -11.67 -16.78
CA LYS A 250 9.36 -13.11 -17.09
C LYS A 250 7.98 -13.77 -17.07
N SER A 251 7.09 -13.37 -16.16
CA SER A 251 5.70 -13.84 -16.12
C SER A 251 4.98 -13.48 -17.41
N GLY A 252 5.14 -12.24 -17.91
CA GLY A 252 4.57 -11.80 -19.18
C GLY A 252 5.01 -12.65 -20.35
N VAL A 253 6.31 -12.87 -20.50
CA VAL A 253 6.86 -13.73 -21.58
C VAL A 253 6.29 -15.15 -21.49
N THR A 254 6.32 -15.76 -20.31
CA THR A 254 5.79 -17.12 -20.12
C THR A 254 4.32 -17.23 -20.51
N LEU A 255 3.50 -16.26 -20.13
CA LEU A 255 2.07 -16.26 -20.45
C LEU A 255 1.81 -16.11 -21.95
N LEU A 256 2.60 -15.27 -22.65
CA LEU A 256 2.54 -15.16 -24.12
C LEU A 256 2.92 -16.48 -24.80
N ASP A 257 3.98 -17.14 -24.34
CA ASP A 257 4.42 -18.45 -24.87
C ASP A 257 3.35 -19.55 -24.70
N HIS A 258 2.44 -19.38 -23.70
CA HIS A 258 1.30 -20.26 -23.47
C HIS A 258 -0.01 -19.74 -24.07
N GLY A 259 0.06 -18.79 -25.00
CA GLY A 259 -1.08 -18.34 -25.80
C GLY A 259 -1.99 -17.31 -25.15
N ALA A 260 -1.56 -16.64 -24.07
CA ALA A 260 -2.35 -15.54 -23.52
C ALA A 260 -2.55 -14.44 -24.58
N SER A 261 -3.77 -13.89 -24.66
CA SER A 261 -4.12 -12.88 -25.67
C SER A 261 -3.75 -11.46 -25.25
N GLU A 262 -3.77 -11.19 -23.96
CA GLU A 262 -3.54 -9.84 -23.40
C GLU A 262 -2.96 -10.00 -21.98
N ILE A 263 -2.01 -9.14 -21.61
CA ILE A 263 -1.35 -9.19 -20.28
C ILE A 263 -1.37 -7.81 -19.66
N HIS A 264 -1.77 -7.75 -18.40
CA HIS A 264 -1.66 -6.59 -17.54
C HIS A 264 -0.82 -6.93 -16.32
N LEU A 265 0.17 -6.10 -16.01
CA LEU A 265 1.03 -6.24 -14.84
C LEU A 265 0.52 -5.30 -13.74
N THR A 266 0.14 -5.84 -12.59
CA THR A 266 -0.42 -5.03 -11.51
C THR A 266 0.35 -5.22 -10.22
N GLY A 267 0.46 -4.16 -9.43
CA GLY A 267 1.12 -4.24 -8.13
C GLY A 267 0.75 -3.10 -7.21
N THR A 268 0.61 -3.42 -5.92
CA THR A 268 0.19 -2.42 -4.95
C THR A 268 1.26 -1.35 -4.76
N HIS A 269 2.52 -1.75 -4.56
CA HIS A 269 3.60 -0.83 -4.25
C HIS A 269 4.63 -0.74 -5.39
N PRO A 270 4.67 0.39 -6.13
CA PRO A 270 5.64 0.61 -7.20
C PRO A 270 7.00 1.05 -6.62
N VAL A 271 7.77 0.09 -6.11
CA VAL A 271 9.11 0.36 -5.59
C VAL A 271 10.06 0.79 -6.71
N PHE A 272 9.93 0.17 -7.88
CA PHE A 272 10.65 0.48 -9.13
C PHE A 272 12.15 0.74 -8.93
N GLY A 273 12.80 -0.21 -8.21
CA GLY A 273 14.23 -0.17 -7.97
C GLY A 273 15.07 -0.56 -9.19
N GLY A 274 16.28 -0.04 -9.28
CA GLY A 274 17.20 -0.34 -10.38
C GLY A 274 16.63 0.04 -11.75
N ASP A 275 16.66 -0.89 -12.69
CA ASP A 275 16.21 -0.71 -14.10
C ASP A 275 14.73 -1.13 -14.30
N ALA A 276 13.88 -0.99 -13.26
CA ALA A 276 12.48 -1.44 -13.30
C ALA A 276 11.66 -0.75 -14.38
N TYR A 277 11.84 0.57 -14.57
CA TYR A 277 11.11 1.33 -15.59
C TYR A 277 11.46 0.84 -17.00
N GLU A 278 12.74 0.63 -17.28
CA GLU A 278 13.25 0.11 -18.55
C GLU A 278 12.79 -1.32 -18.77
N THR A 279 12.85 -2.15 -17.73
CA THR A 279 12.40 -3.55 -17.77
C THR A 279 10.91 -3.64 -18.10
N LEU A 280 10.07 -2.85 -17.42
CA LEU A 280 8.62 -2.84 -17.65
C LEU A 280 8.26 -2.27 -19.02
N ALA A 281 8.89 -1.17 -19.42
CA ALA A 281 8.68 -0.59 -20.76
C ALA A 281 8.98 -1.58 -21.89
N GLN A 282 10.04 -2.38 -21.75
CA GLN A 282 10.43 -3.39 -22.74
C GLN A 282 9.44 -4.55 -22.86
N THR A 283 8.60 -4.79 -21.84
CA THR A 283 7.56 -5.83 -21.93
C THR A 283 6.46 -5.48 -22.92
N GLY A 284 6.22 -4.19 -23.18
CA GLY A 284 5.11 -3.70 -23.99
C GLY A 284 3.72 -3.89 -23.34
N HIS A 285 3.68 -4.33 -22.07
CA HIS A 285 2.42 -4.57 -21.35
C HIS A 285 2.00 -3.36 -20.53
N PRO A 286 0.69 -3.05 -20.43
CA PRO A 286 0.19 -2.10 -19.48
C PRO A 286 0.53 -2.48 -18.04
N VAL A 287 0.98 -1.49 -17.26
CA VAL A 287 1.28 -1.65 -15.83
C VAL A 287 0.32 -0.79 -15.02
N VAL A 288 -0.27 -1.36 -13.98
CA VAL A 288 -1.21 -0.67 -13.11
C VAL A 288 -0.76 -0.79 -11.66
N VAL A 289 -0.55 0.34 -11.02
CA VAL A 289 -0.07 0.42 -9.63
C VAL A 289 -0.92 1.38 -8.81
N THR A 290 -0.62 1.52 -7.54
CA THR A 290 -1.20 2.58 -6.70
C THR A 290 -0.21 3.73 -6.52
N ASP A 291 -0.70 4.87 -6.01
CA ASP A 291 0.11 6.00 -5.60
C ASP A 291 0.72 5.84 -4.19
N SER A 292 0.86 4.59 -3.69
CA SER A 292 1.50 4.30 -2.39
C SER A 292 2.96 4.73 -2.30
N LEU A 293 3.63 4.82 -3.42
CA LEU A 293 4.96 5.36 -3.64
C LEU A 293 4.94 6.27 -4.88
N ALA A 294 5.80 7.28 -4.90
CA ALA A 294 5.90 8.19 -6.04
C ALA A 294 6.41 7.48 -7.30
N THR A 295 5.81 7.76 -8.43
CA THR A 295 6.19 7.22 -9.73
C THR A 295 6.47 8.32 -10.74
N ARG A 296 7.17 7.98 -11.83
CA ARG A 296 7.29 8.82 -13.02
C ARG A 296 6.10 8.56 -13.95
N GLU A 297 5.67 9.56 -14.68
CA GLU A 297 4.62 9.42 -15.70
C GLU A 297 5.16 8.66 -16.92
N HIS A 298 4.40 7.67 -17.39
CA HIS A 298 4.67 6.90 -18.61
C HIS A 298 3.35 6.46 -19.25
N ASP A 299 3.28 6.40 -20.58
CA ASP A 299 2.08 6.01 -21.31
C ASP A 299 1.62 4.56 -21.01
N TRP A 300 2.54 3.70 -20.59
CA TRP A 300 2.27 2.32 -20.22
C TRP A 300 1.90 2.14 -18.75
N LEU A 301 1.96 3.21 -17.91
CA LEU A 301 1.76 3.16 -16.47
C LEU A 301 0.47 3.87 -16.07
N THR A 302 -0.44 3.14 -15.45
CA THR A 302 -1.65 3.69 -14.82
C THR A 302 -1.47 3.67 -13.30
N VAL A 303 -1.77 4.79 -12.65
CA VAL A 303 -1.67 4.93 -11.19
C VAL A 303 -3.05 5.12 -10.58
N LEU A 304 -3.47 4.18 -9.73
CA LEU A 304 -4.75 4.20 -9.04
C LEU A 304 -4.63 4.97 -7.71
N PRO A 305 -5.51 5.94 -7.41
CA PRO A 305 -5.42 6.76 -6.21
C PRO A 305 -5.84 6.00 -4.96
N LEU A 306 -5.05 6.12 -3.87
CA LEU A 306 -5.34 5.55 -2.55
C LEU A 306 -6.17 6.47 -1.66
N ALA A 307 -6.19 7.76 -1.92
CA ALA A 307 -6.85 8.73 -1.05
C ALA A 307 -8.31 8.38 -0.72
N PRO A 308 -9.16 7.90 -1.65
CA PRO A 308 -10.52 7.46 -1.31
C PRO A 308 -10.56 6.30 -0.32
N TYR A 309 -9.65 5.33 -0.48
CA TYR A 309 -9.58 4.15 0.37
C TYR A 309 -9.08 4.51 1.79
N LEU A 310 -8.04 5.33 1.87
CA LEU A 310 -7.50 5.83 3.13
C LEU A 310 -8.49 6.74 3.86
N ALA A 311 -9.19 7.62 3.15
CA ALA A 311 -10.23 8.45 3.73
C ALA A 311 -11.35 7.62 4.36
N GLU A 312 -11.81 6.57 3.68
CA GLU A 312 -12.83 5.68 4.24
C GLU A 312 -12.29 4.90 5.45
N ALA A 313 -11.07 4.37 5.39
CA ALA A 313 -10.45 3.69 6.53
C ALA A 313 -10.31 4.62 7.74
N ILE A 314 -9.87 5.86 7.54
CA ILE A 314 -9.79 6.89 8.58
C ILE A 314 -11.19 7.18 9.16
N LEU A 315 -12.20 7.31 8.31
CA LEU A 315 -13.57 7.53 8.73
C LEU A 315 -14.07 6.39 9.63
N GLN A 316 -13.90 5.14 9.17
CA GLN A 316 -14.30 3.94 9.92
C GLN A 316 -13.51 3.78 11.23
N ASN A 317 -12.23 4.14 11.25
CA ASN A 317 -11.42 4.14 12.46
C ASN A 317 -11.86 5.23 13.46
N ASN A 318 -12.39 6.36 12.97
CA ASN A 318 -12.75 7.53 13.80
C ASN A 318 -14.18 7.53 14.33
N ILE A 319 -15.12 6.77 13.80
CA ILE A 319 -16.51 6.72 14.27
C ILE A 319 -16.74 5.59 15.29
N GLU A 320 -17.66 5.79 16.27
CA GLU A 320 -17.89 4.84 17.37
C GLU A 320 -18.22 3.42 16.90
N ASP A 321 -19.12 3.28 15.93
CA ASP A 321 -19.56 1.99 15.38
C ASP A 321 -18.88 1.65 14.06
N GLY A 322 -17.74 2.29 13.77
CA GLY A 322 -17.01 2.08 12.54
C GLY A 322 -16.27 0.74 12.48
N SER A 323 -16.17 0.19 11.29
CA SER A 323 -15.51 -1.09 11.04
C SER A 323 -14.72 -1.05 9.73
N VAL A 324 -13.40 -1.05 9.85
CA VAL A 324 -12.51 -1.19 8.69
C VAL A 324 -12.67 -2.57 8.04
N SER A 325 -12.96 -3.60 8.84
CA SER A 325 -13.24 -4.95 8.29
C SER A 325 -14.47 -4.97 7.38
N SER A 326 -15.51 -4.16 7.67
CA SER A 326 -16.67 -4.06 6.77
C SER A 326 -16.32 -3.39 5.44
N LEU A 327 -15.40 -2.44 5.44
CA LEU A 327 -14.87 -1.82 4.23
C LEU A 327 -14.13 -2.84 3.35
N ILE A 328 -13.33 -3.72 3.96
CA ILE A 328 -12.62 -4.79 3.26
C ILE A 328 -13.61 -5.80 2.63
N LEU A 329 -14.66 -6.16 3.36
CA LEU A 329 -15.67 -7.12 2.90
C LEU A 329 -16.56 -6.56 1.79
N ASN A 330 -17.01 -5.33 1.94
CA ASN A 330 -18.01 -4.72 1.06
C ASN A 330 -17.40 -3.86 -0.08
N GLY A 331 -16.14 -3.49 0.02
CA GLY A 331 -15.48 -2.54 -0.86
C GLY A 331 -15.76 -1.07 -0.50
N LEU A 332 -15.25 -0.18 -1.33
CA LEU A 332 -15.50 1.26 -1.18
C LEU A 332 -16.99 1.55 -1.40
N PRO A 333 -17.62 2.37 -0.57
CA PRO A 333 -18.98 2.83 -0.80
C PRO A 333 -19.03 3.64 -2.11
N THR A 334 -19.96 3.29 -2.97
CA THR A 334 -20.27 3.99 -4.23
C THR A 334 -20.87 5.37 -3.98
#